data_2f58940995d5276683d90cfb479755c4
#
_entry.id   2f58940995d5276683d90cfb479755c4
#
_cell.length_a   1.000
_cell.length_b   1.000
_cell.length_c   1.000
_cell.angle_alpha   90.00
_cell.angle_beta   90.00
_cell.angle_gamma   90.00
#
_symmetry.space_group_name_H-M   'P 1'
#
loop_
_entity.id
_entity.type
_entity.pdbx_description
1 polymer ?
#
loop_
_entity_poly.entity_id
_entity_poly.type
_entity_poly.pdbx_seq_one_letter_code
_entity_poly.pdbx_strand_id
1 'polypeptide(L)'
;MDPKVLTDVDRKLGVDQPALLILGRPTCDDCQAFYAQLATWAPPVPMDVLTLNLRAPEGAAFRKRHSWVEHIDSVPFNVLFVNGEPVDQWAGGDLERLMSSLNALGV
;
A
#
# COMPACT_ATOMS: atom_id res chain seq x y z
N MET A 1 -2.67 12.62 -4.34
CA MET A 1 -3.82 11.70 -4.16
C MET A 1 -3.89 11.24 -2.71
N ASP A 2 -4.96 11.58 -2.00
CA ASP A 2 -5.07 11.21 -0.59
C ASP A 2 -5.27 9.71 -0.43
N PRO A 3 -4.42 9.04 0.40
CA PRO A 3 -4.63 7.65 0.73
C PRO A 3 -5.97 7.43 1.43
N LYS A 4 -6.64 6.33 1.12
CA LYS A 4 -7.90 5.92 1.75
C LYS A 4 -7.69 4.68 2.59
N VAL A 5 -8.41 4.58 3.71
CA VAL A 5 -8.33 3.39 4.56
C VAL A 5 -9.01 2.21 3.87
N LEU A 6 -8.31 1.08 3.82
CA LEU A 6 -8.91 -0.18 3.35
C LEU A 6 -9.87 -0.70 4.41
N THR A 7 -11.15 -0.79 4.07
CA THR A 7 -12.20 -1.24 4.99
C THR A 7 -12.65 -2.67 4.71
N ASP A 8 -12.55 -3.12 3.46
CA ASP A 8 -12.90 -4.48 3.08
C ASP A 8 -11.63 -5.27 2.75
N VAL A 9 -11.11 -6.00 3.75
CA VAL A 9 -9.88 -6.78 3.61
C VAL A 9 -10.05 -8.01 2.71
N ASP A 10 -11.29 -8.36 2.36
CA ASP A 10 -11.59 -9.46 1.46
C ASP A 10 -11.62 -9.01 0.00
N ARG A 11 -11.65 -7.70 -0.22
CA ARG A 11 -11.66 -7.13 -1.56
C ARG A 11 -10.39 -7.49 -2.31
N LYS A 12 -10.54 -7.96 -3.53
CA LYS A 12 -9.40 -8.20 -4.42
C LYS A 12 -8.90 -6.86 -4.96
N LEU A 13 -7.63 -6.57 -4.70
CA LEU A 13 -7.03 -5.29 -5.03
C LEU A 13 -6.42 -5.29 -6.44
N GLY A 14 -6.44 -4.13 -7.10
CA GLY A 14 -5.78 -3.94 -8.37
C GLY A 14 -6.49 -4.55 -9.57
N VAL A 15 -7.78 -4.90 -9.46
CA VAL A 15 -8.53 -5.57 -10.54
C VAL A 15 -8.85 -4.59 -11.66
N ASP A 16 -9.44 -3.44 -11.33
CA ASP A 16 -9.86 -2.45 -12.34
C ASP A 16 -8.74 -1.49 -12.69
N GLN A 17 -7.89 -1.19 -11.74
CA GLN A 17 -6.75 -0.28 -11.88
C GLN A 17 -5.69 -0.66 -10.85
N PRO A 18 -4.42 -0.28 -11.05
CA PRO A 18 -3.38 -0.55 -10.06
C PRO A 18 -3.77 -0.04 -8.68
N ALA A 19 -3.38 -0.76 -7.65
CA ALA A 19 -3.63 -0.39 -6.26
C ALA A 19 -2.35 -0.50 -5.44
N LEU A 20 -2.01 0.57 -4.74
CA LEU A 20 -0.93 0.55 -3.74
C LEU A 20 -1.55 0.35 -2.37
N LEU A 21 -1.15 -0.70 -1.67
CA LEU A 21 -1.52 -0.93 -0.28
C LEU A 21 -0.34 -0.61 0.61
N ILE A 22 -0.55 0.26 1.59
CA ILE A 22 0.47 0.68 2.54
C ILE A 22 0.11 0.15 3.92
N LEU A 23 0.92 -0.78 4.40
CA LEU A 23 0.77 -1.33 5.74
C LEU A 23 1.56 -0.46 6.72
N GLY A 24 0.90 -0.01 7.78
CA GLY A 24 1.50 0.92 8.71
C GLY A 24 0.95 0.81 10.11
N ARG A 25 1.39 1.74 10.98
CA ARG A 25 0.94 1.85 12.37
C ARG A 25 0.65 3.31 12.69
N PRO A 26 -0.24 3.59 13.66
CA PRO A 26 -0.55 4.99 14.04
C PRO A 26 0.65 5.77 14.55
N THR A 27 1.60 5.09 15.20
CA THR A 27 2.80 5.71 15.80
C THR A 27 4.01 5.75 14.87
N CYS A 28 3.83 5.46 13.59
CA CYS A 28 4.90 5.43 12.59
C CYS A 28 5.04 6.81 11.94
N ASP A 29 6.08 7.55 12.29
CA ASP A 29 6.34 8.89 11.72
C ASP A 29 6.62 8.81 10.22
N ASP A 30 7.37 7.80 9.78
CA ASP A 30 7.66 7.59 8.36
C ASP A 30 6.40 7.28 7.56
N CYS A 31 5.45 6.56 8.15
CA CYS A 31 4.15 6.30 7.53
C CYS A 31 3.40 7.61 7.31
N GLN A 32 3.33 8.46 8.34
CA GLN A 32 2.63 9.73 8.25
C GLN A 32 3.29 10.67 7.24
N ALA A 33 4.61 10.71 7.21
CA ALA A 33 5.36 11.52 6.24
C ALA A 33 5.07 11.05 4.80
N PHE A 34 5.02 9.76 4.58
CA PHE A 34 4.71 9.19 3.27
C PHE A 34 3.27 9.52 2.83
N TYR A 35 2.31 9.40 3.74
CA TYR A 35 0.92 9.74 3.44
C TYR A 35 0.80 11.22 3.05
N ALA A 36 1.54 12.10 3.70
CA ALA A 36 1.55 13.53 3.37
C ALA A 36 2.13 13.79 1.97
N GLN A 37 3.19 13.08 1.58
CA GLN A 37 3.74 13.15 0.23
C GLN A 37 2.72 12.67 -0.81
N LEU A 38 2.04 11.56 -0.55
CA LEU A 38 1.05 11.01 -1.46
C LEU A 38 -0.16 11.93 -1.63
N ALA A 39 -0.53 12.67 -0.59
CA ALA A 39 -1.67 13.58 -0.65
C ALA A 39 -1.54 14.66 -1.74
N THR A 40 -0.30 15.10 -2.02
CA THR A 40 -0.02 16.11 -3.05
C THR A 40 0.47 15.50 -4.37
N TRP A 41 0.66 14.19 -4.41
CA TRP A 41 1.16 13.50 -5.59
C TRP A 41 0.04 13.22 -6.59
N ALA A 42 0.32 13.42 -7.87
CA ALA A 42 -0.58 13.05 -8.97
C ALA A 42 -0.07 11.77 -9.62
N PRO A 43 -0.79 10.64 -9.48
CA PRO A 43 -0.36 9.39 -10.13
C PRO A 43 -0.31 9.53 -11.65
N PRO A 44 0.64 8.85 -12.32
CA PRO A 44 0.73 8.90 -13.79
C PRO A 44 -0.40 8.14 -14.49
N VAL A 45 -1.10 7.28 -13.75
CA VAL A 45 -2.25 6.50 -14.23
C VAL A 45 -3.32 6.48 -13.14
N PRO A 46 -4.59 6.24 -13.50
CA PRO A 46 -5.62 6.02 -12.48
C PRO A 46 -5.23 4.83 -11.59
N MET A 47 -5.24 5.04 -10.27
CA MET A 47 -4.91 3.99 -9.31
C MET A 47 -5.55 4.25 -7.95
N ASP A 48 -5.66 3.20 -7.15
CA ASP A 48 -6.06 3.31 -5.76
C ASP A 48 -4.82 3.39 -4.87
N VAL A 49 -4.88 4.24 -3.84
CA VAL A 49 -3.87 4.28 -2.77
C VAL A 49 -4.59 4.01 -1.46
N LEU A 50 -4.27 2.89 -0.84
CA LEU A 50 -4.97 2.37 0.33
C LEU A 50 -4.01 2.21 1.50
N THR A 51 -4.51 2.46 2.70
CA THR A 51 -3.75 2.26 3.94
C THR A 51 -4.41 1.21 4.81
N LEU A 52 -3.60 0.47 5.55
CA LEU A 52 -4.08 -0.51 6.51
C LEU A 52 -3.24 -0.42 7.78
N ASN A 53 -3.91 -0.19 8.91
CA ASN A 53 -3.26 -0.18 10.22
C ASN A 53 -3.14 -1.62 10.73
N LEU A 54 -1.89 -2.10 10.86
CA LEU A 54 -1.63 -3.47 11.31
C LEU A 54 -2.09 -3.75 12.74
N ARG A 55 -2.32 -2.71 13.55
CA ARG A 55 -2.81 -2.83 14.93
C ARG A 55 -4.33 -2.76 15.04
N ALA A 56 -5.03 -2.38 13.97
CA ALA A 56 -6.48 -2.34 13.94
C ALA A 56 -7.08 -3.72 13.69
N PRO A 57 -8.38 -3.94 13.98
CA PRO A 57 -9.06 -5.20 13.69
C PRO A 57 -8.96 -5.61 12.21
N GLU A 58 -9.02 -4.65 11.29
CA GLU A 58 -8.88 -4.89 9.86
C GLU A 58 -7.48 -5.42 9.53
N GLY A 59 -6.45 -4.90 10.21
CA GLY A 59 -5.08 -5.38 10.06
C GLY A 59 -4.92 -6.81 10.55
N ALA A 60 -5.54 -7.17 11.67
CA ALA A 60 -5.53 -8.53 12.20
C ALA A 60 -6.24 -9.49 11.23
N ALA A 61 -7.37 -9.09 10.66
CA ALA A 61 -8.09 -9.89 9.67
C ALA A 61 -7.25 -10.09 8.40
N PHE A 62 -6.57 -9.06 7.95
CA PHE A 62 -5.68 -9.14 6.78
C PHE A 62 -4.52 -10.12 7.02
N ARG A 63 -3.92 -10.10 8.23
CA ARG A 63 -2.84 -11.03 8.59
C ARG A 63 -3.28 -12.48 8.53
N LYS A 64 -4.51 -12.77 8.94
CA LYS A 64 -5.04 -14.14 8.88
C LYS A 64 -5.17 -14.66 7.46
N ARG A 65 -5.46 -13.77 6.51
CA ARG A 65 -5.63 -14.13 5.10
C ARG A 65 -4.31 -14.20 4.34
N HIS A 66 -3.32 -13.46 4.78
CA HIS A 66 -2.06 -13.28 4.06
C HIS A 66 -0.89 -13.57 5.00
N SER A 67 -0.45 -14.82 5.04
CA SER A 67 0.62 -15.26 5.95
C SER A 67 1.94 -14.51 5.75
N TRP A 68 2.20 -13.98 4.54
CA TRP A 68 3.41 -13.21 4.26
C TRP A 68 3.49 -11.91 5.08
N VAL A 69 2.37 -11.41 5.59
CA VAL A 69 2.33 -10.21 6.43
C VAL A 69 3.05 -10.43 7.77
N GLU A 70 3.15 -11.67 8.23
CA GLU A 70 3.86 -12.01 9.47
C GLU A 70 5.35 -11.73 9.40
N HIS A 71 5.90 -11.64 8.20
CA HIS A 71 7.33 -11.40 7.98
C HIS A 71 7.68 -9.92 7.78
N ILE A 72 6.72 -9.01 7.97
CA ILE A 72 6.95 -7.57 7.83
C ILE A 72 7.58 -7.03 9.11
N ASP A 73 8.84 -6.61 9.02
CA ASP A 73 9.59 -6.06 10.14
C ASP A 73 9.61 -4.53 10.16
N SER A 74 9.38 -3.90 9.02
CA SER A 74 9.49 -2.44 8.88
C SER A 74 8.24 -1.87 8.25
N VAL A 75 7.76 -0.75 8.79
CA VAL A 75 6.66 0.03 8.24
C VAL A 75 7.13 1.45 7.92
N PRO A 76 6.58 2.13 6.92
CA PRO A 76 5.52 1.64 6.02
C PRO A 76 6.03 0.50 5.14
N PHE A 77 5.19 -0.49 4.91
CA PHE A 77 5.46 -1.56 3.97
C PHE A 77 4.46 -1.48 2.82
N ASN A 78 4.95 -1.50 1.59
CA ASN A 78 4.16 -1.21 0.40
C ASN A 78 4.00 -2.45 -0.45
N VAL A 79 2.80 -2.67 -0.95
CA VAL A 79 2.49 -3.74 -1.91
C VAL A 79 1.74 -3.14 -3.08
N LEU A 80 2.28 -3.30 -4.27
CA LEU A 80 1.62 -2.84 -5.50
C LEU A 80 0.89 -4.01 -6.14
N PHE A 81 -0.42 -3.85 -6.34
CA PHE A 81 -1.27 -4.85 -6.95
C PHE A 81 -1.64 -4.43 -8.37
N VAL A 82 -1.55 -5.36 -9.30
CA VAL A 82 -1.99 -5.19 -10.68
C VAL A 82 -2.74 -6.45 -11.11
N ASN A 83 -3.93 -6.29 -11.66
CA ASN A 83 -4.80 -7.40 -12.08
C ASN A 83 -5.09 -8.40 -10.95
N GLY A 84 -5.20 -7.90 -9.73
CA GLY A 84 -5.51 -8.71 -8.56
C GLY A 84 -4.32 -9.44 -7.94
N GLU A 85 -3.10 -9.22 -8.46
CA GLU A 85 -1.89 -9.90 -7.98
C GLU A 85 -0.87 -8.90 -7.42
N PRO A 86 -0.18 -9.25 -6.32
CA PRO A 86 0.93 -8.44 -5.83
C PRO A 86 2.12 -8.59 -6.78
N VAL A 87 2.53 -7.48 -7.40
CA VAL A 87 3.60 -7.48 -8.41
C VAL A 87 4.89 -6.86 -7.92
N ASP A 88 4.86 -6.07 -6.86
CA ASP A 88 6.06 -5.49 -6.25
C ASP A 88 5.81 -5.21 -4.76
N GLN A 89 6.87 -5.29 -3.96
CA GLN A 89 6.82 -5.09 -2.51
C GLN A 89 8.10 -4.42 -2.04
N TRP A 90 8.00 -3.46 -1.13
CA TRP A 90 9.17 -2.80 -0.53
C TRP A 90 8.81 -2.12 0.79
N ALA A 91 9.80 -1.92 1.64
CA ALA A 91 9.67 -1.15 2.87
C ALA A 91 10.14 0.29 2.67
N GLY A 92 9.57 1.20 3.43
CA GLY A 92 9.96 2.61 3.45
C GLY A 92 9.01 3.53 2.68
N GLY A 93 8.97 4.79 3.10
CA GLY A 93 8.11 5.82 2.52
C GLY A 93 8.84 6.61 1.44
N ASP A 94 9.15 5.99 0.32
CA ASP A 94 9.89 6.59 -0.79
C ASP A 94 9.02 6.68 -2.05
N LEU A 95 8.60 7.89 -2.38
CA LEU A 95 7.76 8.14 -3.55
C LEU A 95 8.51 7.84 -4.85
N GLU A 96 9.81 8.09 -4.90
CA GLU A 96 10.62 7.77 -6.09
C GLU A 96 10.64 6.26 -6.34
N ARG A 97 10.69 5.47 -5.28
CA ARG A 97 10.63 4.01 -5.40
C ARG A 97 9.29 3.55 -5.98
N LEU A 98 8.19 4.17 -5.55
CA LEU A 98 6.86 3.89 -6.11
C LEU A 98 6.82 4.24 -7.60
N MET A 99 7.31 5.41 -7.98
CA MET A 99 7.33 5.85 -9.38
C MET A 99 8.19 4.92 -10.23
N SER A 100 9.31 4.47 -9.70
CA SER A 100 10.18 3.50 -10.37
C SER A 100 9.46 2.17 -10.61
N SER A 101 8.71 1.68 -9.62
CA SER A 101 7.93 0.44 -9.76
C SER A 101 6.85 0.57 -10.83
N LEU A 102 6.11 1.68 -10.83
CA LEU A 102 5.07 1.94 -11.83
C LEU A 102 5.67 2.01 -13.24
N ASN A 103 6.81 2.67 -13.38
CA ASN A 103 7.50 2.79 -14.65
C ASN A 103 8.00 1.43 -15.16
N ALA A 104 8.57 0.63 -14.28
CA ALA A 104 9.07 -0.72 -14.62
C ALA A 104 7.96 -1.66 -15.08
N LEU A 105 6.74 -1.48 -14.55
CA LEU A 105 5.58 -2.29 -14.91
C LEU A 105 4.90 -1.82 -16.20
N GLY A 106 5.30 -0.68 -16.74
CA GLY A 106 4.69 -0.11 -17.94
C GLY A 106 3.28 0.43 -17.75
N VAL A 107 2.92 0.76 -16.51
CA VAL A 107 1.62 1.34 -16.19
C VAL A 107 1.69 2.86 -16.07
#